data_89d9c25c53d3095503c697d9be091be5
#
_entry.id   89d9c25c53d3095503c697d9be091be5
#
_cell.length_a   1.000
_cell.length_b   1.000
_cell.length_c   1.000
_cell.angle_alpha   90.00
_cell.angle_beta   90.00
_cell.angle_gamma   90.00
#
_symmetry.space_group_name_H-M   'P 1'
#
loop_
_entity.id
_entity.type
_entity.pdbx_description
1 polymer ?
#
loop_
_entity_poly.entity_id
_entity_poly.type
_entity_poly.pdbx_seq_one_letter_code
_entity_poly.pdbx_strand_id
1 'polypeptide(L)'
;MSANPSARMILAHCGSNTGPEDVKPLFEKYPNFFCDLSERSVPKIPAKAFVHKPEKMVFGPDGIVSGWKDLIEEMPDRFLVGSDVYDGAKYAKAIKVIRKGLLGNLSPETVEKVAYKNAIKLFGLQ
;
A
#
# COMPACT_ATOMS: atom_id res chain seq x y z
N MET A 1 4.28 16.48 12.66
CA MET A 1 4.95 16.88 11.40
C MET A 1 5.23 18.37 11.31
N SER A 2 4.42 19.23 11.89
CA SER A 2 4.74 20.68 11.93
C SER A 2 5.99 21.02 12.77
N ALA A 3 6.28 20.23 13.80
CA ALA A 3 7.45 20.41 14.66
C ALA A 3 8.79 19.88 14.04
N ASN A 4 8.72 19.04 13.03
CA ASN A 4 9.88 18.51 12.32
C ASN A 4 9.56 18.31 10.82
N PRO A 5 9.77 19.32 9.99
CA PRO A 5 9.42 19.28 8.56
C PRO A 5 10.26 18.28 7.74
N SER A 6 11.41 17.84 8.25
CA SER A 6 12.25 16.82 7.60
C SER A 6 11.88 15.38 8.00
N ALA A 7 11.03 15.19 9.00
CA ALA A 7 10.59 13.86 9.40
C ALA A 7 9.80 13.18 8.30
N ARG A 8 10.16 11.94 7.99
CA ARG A 8 9.43 11.07 7.07
C ARG A 8 8.54 10.13 7.88
N MET A 9 7.27 10.04 7.54
CA MET A 9 6.29 9.18 8.21
C MET A 9 5.74 8.15 7.23
N ILE A 10 5.82 6.89 7.62
CA ILE A 10 5.19 5.78 6.90
C ILE A 10 4.00 5.33 7.73
N LEU A 11 2.80 5.45 7.18
CA LEU A 11 1.59 4.93 7.79
C LEU A 11 1.51 3.43 7.53
N ALA A 12 1.73 2.63 8.57
CA ALA A 12 1.63 1.19 8.50
C ALA A 12 0.23 0.77 8.03
N HIS A 13 0.18 -0.20 7.13
CA HIS A 13 -1.08 -0.71 6.53
C HIS A 13 -1.97 0.40 5.96
N CYS A 14 -1.35 1.52 5.57
CA CYS A 14 -2.06 2.72 5.10
C CYS A 14 -3.27 3.08 5.99
N GLY A 15 -3.11 2.94 7.33
CA GLY A 15 -4.15 3.22 8.32
C GLY A 15 -5.24 2.14 8.46
N SER A 16 -4.99 0.93 7.99
CA SER A 16 -5.84 -0.27 8.14
C SER A 16 -7.28 -0.15 7.63
N ASN A 17 -8.08 0.74 8.19
CA ASN A 17 -9.50 0.92 7.84
C ASN A 17 -9.82 2.24 7.12
N THR A 18 -8.80 2.90 6.57
CA THR A 18 -8.96 4.12 5.77
C THR A 18 -9.33 3.83 4.32
N GLY A 19 -10.02 4.76 3.69
CA GLY A 19 -10.23 4.79 2.25
C GLY A 19 -9.26 5.77 1.55
N PRO A 20 -9.26 5.81 0.22
CA PRO A 20 -8.45 6.78 -0.53
C PRO A 20 -8.86 8.23 -0.22
N GLU A 21 -10.13 8.46 0.09
CA GLU A 21 -10.67 9.75 0.51
C GLU A 21 -10.11 10.27 1.84
N ASP A 22 -9.68 9.36 2.72
CA ASP A 22 -9.07 9.71 4.01
C ASP A 22 -7.57 10.01 3.85
N VAL A 23 -6.90 9.31 2.93
CA VAL A 23 -5.45 9.33 2.77
C VAL A 23 -4.98 10.44 1.84
N LYS A 24 -5.72 10.72 0.76
CA LYS A 24 -5.35 11.74 -0.22
C LYS A 24 -5.08 13.11 0.41
N PRO A 25 -5.95 13.66 1.30
CA PRO A 25 -5.69 14.94 1.96
C PRO A 25 -4.41 14.96 2.81
N LEU A 26 -4.02 13.81 3.37
CA LEU A 26 -2.76 13.71 4.13
C LEU A 26 -1.55 13.80 3.21
N PHE A 27 -1.59 13.18 2.03
CA PHE A 27 -0.53 13.29 1.03
C PHE A 27 -0.38 14.70 0.49
N GLU A 28 -1.49 15.38 0.23
CA GLU A 28 -1.50 16.77 -0.25
C GLU A 28 -0.94 17.73 0.79
N LYS A 29 -1.29 17.53 2.06
CA LYS A 29 -0.86 18.38 3.16
C LYS A 29 0.57 18.10 3.62
N TYR A 30 1.03 16.85 3.57
CA TYR A 30 2.31 16.43 4.14
C TYR A 30 3.19 15.74 3.08
N PRO A 31 4.17 16.44 2.49
CA PRO A 31 5.01 15.90 1.41
C PRO A 31 5.87 14.70 1.84
N ASN A 32 6.13 14.56 3.14
CA ASN A 32 6.93 13.48 3.72
C ASN A 32 6.09 12.35 4.32
N PHE A 33 4.80 12.24 3.93
CA PHE A 33 3.89 11.20 4.38
C PHE A 33 3.76 10.12 3.31
N PHE A 34 3.89 8.86 3.71
CA PHE A 34 3.88 7.68 2.84
C PHE A 34 2.94 6.61 3.41
N CYS A 35 2.51 5.70 2.55
CA CYS A 35 1.69 4.54 2.91
C CYS A 35 2.40 3.23 2.58
N ASP A 36 2.44 2.33 3.54
CA ASP A 36 2.75 0.92 3.31
C ASP A 36 1.46 0.13 3.04
N LEU A 37 1.44 -0.64 1.96
CA LEU A 37 0.28 -1.43 1.52
C LEU A 37 0.26 -2.86 2.06
N SER A 38 1.13 -3.22 3.00
CA SER A 38 1.07 -4.52 3.65
C SER A 38 -0.27 -4.73 4.38
N GLU A 39 -0.69 -5.97 4.53
CA GLU A 39 -1.97 -6.35 5.17
C GLU A 39 -3.24 -5.72 4.55
N ARG A 40 -3.13 -5.03 3.41
CA ARG A 40 -4.26 -4.37 2.73
C ARG A 40 -4.84 -5.21 1.58
N SER A 41 -4.51 -6.50 1.51
CA SER A 41 -5.10 -7.42 0.54
C SER A 41 -6.35 -8.09 1.10
N VAL A 42 -7.37 -8.24 0.25
CA VAL A 42 -8.56 -9.03 0.58
C VAL A 42 -8.17 -10.50 0.72
N PRO A 43 -8.22 -11.10 1.90
CA PRO A 43 -7.93 -12.51 2.04
C PRO A 43 -9.09 -13.37 1.54
N LYS A 44 -8.77 -14.61 1.15
CA LYS A 44 -9.76 -15.64 0.79
C LYS A 44 -10.34 -16.35 2.03
N ILE A 45 -10.70 -15.60 3.08
CA ILE A 45 -11.30 -16.17 4.30
C ILE A 45 -12.65 -15.52 4.57
N PRO A 46 -13.56 -16.20 5.28
CA PRO A 46 -14.87 -15.66 5.60
C PRO A 46 -14.78 -14.33 6.35
N ALA A 47 -15.63 -13.38 6.00
CA ALA A 47 -15.63 -12.01 6.55
C ALA A 47 -15.66 -11.94 8.09
N LYS A 48 -16.14 -12.97 8.77
CA LYS A 48 -16.20 -13.05 10.24
C LYS A 48 -14.82 -13.15 10.93
N ALA A 49 -13.76 -13.45 10.18
CA ALA A 49 -12.40 -13.60 10.70
C ALA A 49 -11.53 -12.36 10.45
N PHE A 50 -12.11 -11.27 9.96
CA PHE A 50 -11.37 -10.08 9.59
C PHE A 50 -11.21 -9.09 10.74
N VAL A 51 -9.97 -8.65 10.94
CA VAL A 51 -9.64 -7.50 11.77
C VAL A 51 -9.99 -6.19 11.04
N HIS A 52 -9.95 -6.20 9.70
CA HIS A 52 -10.20 -5.03 8.86
C HIS A 52 -11.50 -5.19 8.07
N LYS A 53 -12.17 -4.06 7.82
CA LYS A 53 -13.39 -4.03 7.01
C LYS A 53 -13.07 -4.39 5.56
N PRO A 54 -13.70 -5.41 4.96
CA PRO A 54 -13.42 -5.84 3.58
C PRO A 54 -13.53 -4.71 2.54
N GLU A 55 -14.51 -3.82 2.70
CA GLU A 55 -14.73 -2.67 1.83
C GLU A 55 -13.63 -1.60 1.90
N LYS A 56 -12.78 -1.67 2.92
CA LYS A 56 -11.64 -0.77 3.10
C LYS A 56 -10.31 -1.39 2.62
N MET A 57 -10.34 -2.60 2.06
CA MET A 57 -9.13 -3.21 1.49
C MET A 57 -8.70 -2.50 0.21
N VAL A 58 -7.41 -2.60 -0.13
CA VAL A 58 -6.83 -1.90 -1.29
C VAL A 58 -6.84 -2.79 -2.54
N PHE A 59 -6.48 -4.06 -2.42
CA PHE A 59 -6.38 -4.98 -3.54
C PHE A 59 -6.74 -6.41 -3.12
N GLY A 60 -6.93 -7.26 -4.11
CA GLY A 60 -7.16 -8.69 -3.92
C GLY A 60 -6.61 -9.49 -5.10
N PRO A 61 -6.88 -10.80 -5.17
CA PRO A 61 -6.44 -11.65 -6.28
C PRO A 61 -6.93 -11.17 -7.65
N ASP A 62 -8.05 -10.47 -7.68
CA ASP A 62 -8.75 -10.04 -8.88
C ASP A 62 -8.42 -8.59 -9.31
N GLY A 63 -7.64 -7.88 -8.52
CA GLY A 63 -7.21 -6.52 -8.84
C GLY A 63 -7.28 -5.52 -7.68
N ILE A 64 -7.21 -4.23 -8.03
CA ILE A 64 -7.23 -3.12 -7.09
C ILE A 64 -8.66 -2.61 -6.95
N VAL A 65 -9.06 -2.36 -5.71
CA VAL A 65 -10.37 -1.76 -5.41
C VAL A 65 -10.45 -0.35 -6.02
N SER A 66 -11.60 -0.03 -6.60
CA SER A 66 -11.87 1.29 -7.19
C SER A 66 -11.56 2.43 -6.22
N GLY A 67 -11.07 3.55 -6.74
CA GLY A 67 -10.60 4.70 -5.97
C GLY A 67 -9.17 4.55 -5.46
N TRP A 68 -8.75 3.38 -4.97
CA TRP A 68 -7.36 3.13 -4.62
C TRP A 68 -6.44 3.10 -5.84
N LYS A 69 -6.90 2.48 -6.95
CA LYS A 69 -6.13 2.48 -8.19
C LYS A 69 -5.88 3.91 -8.66
N ASP A 70 -6.91 4.74 -8.68
CA ASP A 70 -6.80 6.14 -9.11
C ASP A 70 -5.82 6.92 -8.23
N LEU A 71 -5.89 6.75 -6.91
CA LEU A 71 -4.98 7.43 -5.98
C LEU A 71 -3.52 6.95 -6.14
N ILE A 72 -3.31 5.64 -6.32
CA ILE A 72 -1.96 5.08 -6.50
C ILE A 72 -1.34 5.57 -7.82
N GLU A 73 -2.11 5.62 -8.90
CA GLU A 73 -1.63 6.14 -10.19
C GLU A 73 -1.41 7.66 -10.17
N GLU A 74 -2.24 8.41 -9.44
CA GLU A 74 -2.10 9.88 -9.29
C GLU A 74 -0.89 10.26 -8.44
N MET A 75 -0.63 9.51 -7.36
CA MET A 75 0.41 9.82 -6.37
C MET A 75 1.35 8.62 -6.11
N PRO A 76 1.96 8.04 -7.16
CA PRO A 76 2.71 6.78 -7.05
C PRO A 76 3.92 6.84 -6.12
N ASP A 77 4.50 8.02 -5.93
CA ASP A 77 5.67 8.23 -5.06
C ASP A 77 5.34 8.14 -3.55
N ARG A 78 4.06 7.95 -3.19
CA ARG A 78 3.59 7.90 -1.81
C ARG A 78 3.40 6.49 -1.27
N PHE A 79 3.52 5.47 -2.11
CA PHE A 79 3.18 4.09 -1.75
C PHE A 79 4.41 3.19 -1.71
N LEU A 80 4.40 2.30 -0.73
CA LEU A 80 5.37 1.22 -0.55
C LEU A 80 4.64 -0.10 -0.51
N VAL A 81 5.24 -1.14 -1.06
CA VAL A 81 4.72 -2.50 -0.94
C VAL A 81 5.45 -3.26 0.16
N GLY A 82 4.71 -3.99 0.96
CA GLY A 82 5.22 -4.91 1.97
C GLY A 82 4.31 -6.12 2.11
N SER A 83 4.79 -7.19 2.70
CA SER A 83 4.02 -8.41 2.93
C SER A 83 3.46 -8.50 4.35
N ASP A 84 4.18 -7.96 5.33
CA ASP A 84 3.94 -8.11 6.77
C ASP A 84 3.73 -9.58 7.20
N VAL A 85 4.40 -10.51 6.49
CA VAL A 85 4.28 -11.94 6.72
C VAL A 85 5.49 -12.42 7.51
N TYR A 86 5.21 -12.98 8.68
CA TYR A 86 6.22 -13.57 9.58
C TYR A 86 6.33 -15.10 9.46
N ASP A 87 5.45 -15.73 8.67
CA ASP A 87 5.45 -17.17 8.40
C ASP A 87 5.90 -17.43 6.96
N GLY A 88 7.07 -18.07 6.81
CA GLY A 88 7.66 -18.36 5.50
C GLY A 88 6.74 -19.16 4.56
N ALA A 89 5.89 -20.04 5.09
CA ALA A 89 4.93 -20.80 4.30
C ALA A 89 3.86 -19.90 3.65
N LYS A 90 3.55 -18.77 4.27
CA LYS A 90 2.58 -17.79 3.75
C LYS A 90 3.20 -16.75 2.82
N TYR A 91 4.53 -16.58 2.87
CA TYR A 91 5.24 -15.56 2.11
C TYR A 91 5.04 -15.69 0.60
N ALA A 92 5.23 -16.88 0.04
CA ALA A 92 5.07 -17.11 -1.39
C ALA A 92 3.64 -16.77 -1.88
N LYS A 93 2.63 -17.06 -1.05
CA LYS A 93 1.24 -16.72 -1.36
C LYS A 93 1.00 -15.22 -1.31
N ALA A 94 1.54 -14.53 -0.30
CA ALA A 94 1.44 -13.08 -0.20
C ALA A 94 2.09 -12.38 -1.40
N ILE A 95 3.30 -12.78 -1.78
CA ILE A 95 4.00 -12.25 -2.96
C ILE A 95 3.19 -12.49 -4.25
N LYS A 96 2.58 -13.66 -4.41
CA LYS A 96 1.73 -13.94 -5.58
C LYS A 96 0.53 -13.01 -5.66
N VAL A 97 -0.13 -12.72 -4.53
CA VAL A 97 -1.27 -11.80 -4.47
C VAL A 97 -0.82 -10.37 -4.76
N ILE A 98 0.29 -9.92 -4.19
CA ILE A 98 0.87 -8.60 -4.46
C ILE A 98 1.20 -8.45 -5.95
N ARG A 99 1.89 -9.41 -6.54
CA ARG A 99 2.29 -9.35 -7.95
C ARG A 99 1.10 -9.34 -8.89
N LYS A 100 0.11 -10.19 -8.68
CA LYS A 100 -1.06 -10.31 -9.55
C LYS A 100 -2.13 -9.25 -9.26
N GLY A 101 -2.48 -9.06 -7.99
CA GLY A 101 -3.61 -8.25 -7.59
C GLY A 101 -3.29 -6.76 -7.52
N LEU A 102 -2.07 -6.41 -7.10
CA LEU A 102 -1.64 -5.01 -7.00
C LEU A 102 -0.79 -4.62 -8.22
N LEU A 103 0.44 -5.10 -8.30
CA LEU A 103 1.41 -4.62 -9.30
C LEU A 103 0.98 -4.91 -10.74
N GLY A 104 0.37 -6.05 -11.00
CA GLY A 104 -0.13 -6.41 -12.33
C GLY A 104 -1.30 -5.55 -12.85
N ASN A 105 -1.84 -4.67 -12.03
CA ASN A 105 -2.97 -3.78 -12.37
C ASN A 105 -2.59 -2.29 -12.40
N LEU A 106 -1.32 -1.97 -12.27
CA LEU A 106 -0.76 -0.62 -12.32
C LEU A 106 0.00 -0.38 -13.62
N SER A 107 0.17 0.88 -13.99
CA SER A 107 1.02 1.25 -15.13
C SER A 107 2.48 0.86 -14.88
N PRO A 108 3.27 0.58 -15.92
CA PRO A 108 4.67 0.16 -15.77
C PRO A 108 5.52 1.12 -14.92
N GLU A 109 5.33 2.43 -15.10
CA GLU A 109 6.04 3.45 -14.32
C GLU A 109 5.65 3.39 -12.84
N THR A 110 4.36 3.28 -12.55
CA THR A 110 3.83 3.18 -11.18
C THR A 110 4.29 1.88 -10.50
N VAL A 111 4.31 0.76 -11.23
CA VAL A 111 4.84 -0.52 -10.72
C VAL A 111 6.25 -0.39 -10.19
N GLU A 112 7.16 0.20 -10.97
CA GLU A 112 8.56 0.37 -10.55
C GLU A 112 8.70 1.23 -9.29
N LYS A 113 7.94 2.32 -9.21
CA LYS A 113 7.91 3.20 -8.04
C LYS A 113 7.42 2.47 -6.79
N VAL A 114 6.25 1.86 -6.87
CA VAL A 114 5.60 1.20 -5.73
C VAL A 114 6.34 -0.06 -5.30
N ALA A 115 6.86 -0.83 -6.25
CA ALA A 115 7.53 -2.10 -5.95
C ALA A 115 8.90 -1.92 -5.27
N TYR A 116 9.70 -0.91 -5.67
CA TYR A 116 11.06 -0.79 -5.14
C TYR A 116 11.68 0.63 -5.17
N LYS A 117 11.40 1.47 -6.18
CA LYS A 117 12.08 2.77 -6.31
C LYS A 117 11.81 3.70 -5.13
N ASN A 118 10.58 3.72 -4.64
CA ASN A 118 10.22 4.53 -3.47
C ASN A 118 10.97 4.08 -2.21
N ALA A 119 11.08 2.78 -1.99
CA ALA A 119 11.85 2.24 -0.87
C ALA A 119 13.34 2.58 -0.97
N ILE A 120 13.94 2.42 -2.16
CA ILE A 120 15.34 2.81 -2.41
C ILE A 120 15.55 4.29 -2.04
N LYS A 121 14.71 5.17 -2.57
CA LYS A 121 14.79 6.62 -2.33
C LYS A 121 14.56 6.98 -0.86
N LEU A 122 13.55 6.36 -0.23
CA LEU A 122 13.14 6.68 1.13
C LEU A 122 14.16 6.23 2.17
N PHE A 123 14.77 5.07 1.96
CA PHE A 123 15.74 4.47 2.90
C PHE A 123 17.20 4.67 2.51
N GLY A 124 17.47 5.33 1.36
CA GLY A 124 18.83 5.54 0.89
C GLY A 124 19.57 4.24 0.52
N LEU A 125 18.84 3.27 -0.02
CA LEU A 125 19.40 1.98 -0.44
C LEU A 125 20.18 2.15 -1.77
N GLN A 126 21.22 1.34 -1.93
CA GLN A 126 22.02 1.26 -3.16
C GLN A 126 21.67 0.00 -3.93
#